data_536e4c6df8af933d28ee1ec326a6de75
#
_entry.id   536e4c6df8af933d28ee1ec326a6de75
#
_cell.length_a   1.000
_cell.length_b   1.000
_cell.length_c   1.000
_cell.angle_alpha   90.00
_cell.angle_beta   90.00
_cell.angle_gamma   90.00
#
_symmetry.space_group_name_H-M   'P 1'
#
loop_
_entity.id
_entity.type
_entity.pdbx_description
1 polymer ?
#
loop_
_entity_poly.entity_id
_entity_poly.type
_entity_poly.pdbx_seq_one_letter_code
_entity_poly.pdbx_strand_id
1 'polypeptide(L)'
;MPWFSAKDAINLPRLLAKGAKQAWGDETVDGRTWLQRRFSDEFIDFLDAFSNFAVSLRFDQMPASTVVRILQNSFWSDRPHIPKGGCKGVIDGLRADLRENGARVKLSHEVTEILPGTAEESTKEHRFCVGVRRRGRDEASWVGADSIIHNGGHPNLLKALSDDFEVADSVREQVKNTQAVGGIGFCFALDDDIPVRSSGVTMLPNLERVGGFVIPTFSDPTLAPEGKHLMITHQFVPDASVKSEISKGREDLYESIPWLADHGEEICVHTYHRNWPCNRAPQGAELPMDVGVEGIRCVGDGVKGHGWMMVEGIASNVPHAVNDIAASMR
;
A
#
# COMPACT_ATOMS: atom_id res chain seq x y z
N MET A 1 -24.60 -11.43 16.45
CA MET A 1 -23.85 -10.17 16.42
C MET A 1 -24.84 -9.04 16.67
N PRO A 2 -24.80 -8.37 17.82
CA PRO A 2 -25.83 -7.35 18.17
C PRO A 2 -25.84 -6.11 17.27
N TRP A 3 -24.79 -5.90 16.49
CA TRP A 3 -24.61 -4.79 15.54
C TRP A 3 -25.01 -5.12 14.10
N PHE A 4 -25.57 -6.30 13.83
CA PHE A 4 -25.96 -6.75 12.50
C PHE A 4 -27.50 -6.74 12.36
N SER A 5 -28.01 -5.82 11.57
CA SER A 5 -29.44 -5.59 11.42
C SER A 5 -30.08 -6.51 10.36
N ALA A 6 -31.42 -6.56 10.32
CA ALA A 6 -32.15 -7.26 9.27
C ALA A 6 -31.86 -6.65 7.87
N LYS A 7 -31.64 -5.34 7.80
CA LYS A 7 -31.26 -4.63 6.57
C LYS A 7 -29.92 -5.15 6.05
N ASP A 8 -28.96 -5.39 6.96
CA ASP A 8 -27.61 -5.90 6.63
C ASP A 8 -27.69 -7.36 6.16
N ALA A 9 -28.50 -8.18 6.84
CA ALA A 9 -28.70 -9.59 6.48
C ALA A 9 -29.28 -9.77 5.05
N ILE A 10 -30.11 -8.85 4.61
CA ILE A 10 -30.68 -8.86 3.25
C ILE A 10 -29.66 -8.36 2.21
N ASN A 11 -28.90 -7.34 2.52
CA ASN A 11 -28.05 -6.67 1.53
C ASN A 11 -26.65 -7.27 1.44
N LEU A 12 -26.09 -7.86 2.51
CA LEU A 12 -24.77 -8.46 2.49
C LEU A 12 -24.64 -9.60 1.45
N PRO A 13 -25.55 -10.57 1.34
CA PRO A 13 -25.46 -11.59 0.30
C PRO A 13 -25.49 -11.01 -1.12
N ARG A 14 -26.26 -9.93 -1.33
CA ARG A 14 -26.34 -9.23 -2.61
C ARG A 14 -25.01 -8.53 -2.93
N LEU A 15 -24.42 -7.86 -1.95
CA LEU A 15 -23.10 -7.23 -2.08
C LEU A 15 -22.03 -8.25 -2.47
N LEU A 16 -22.07 -9.42 -1.86
CA LEU A 16 -21.09 -10.49 -2.06
C LEU A 16 -21.34 -11.34 -3.32
N ALA A 17 -22.50 -11.26 -3.93
CA ALA A 17 -22.81 -12.07 -5.12
C ALA A 17 -21.88 -11.75 -6.30
N LYS A 18 -21.18 -12.76 -6.81
CA LYS A 18 -20.21 -12.62 -7.91
C LYS A 18 -20.77 -12.00 -9.19
N GLY A 19 -22.06 -12.18 -9.47
CA GLY A 19 -22.74 -11.63 -10.66
C GLY A 19 -23.15 -10.15 -10.52
N ALA A 20 -23.11 -9.57 -9.33
CA ALA A 20 -23.55 -8.20 -9.06
C ALA A 20 -22.51 -7.12 -9.43
N LYS A 21 -21.33 -7.50 -9.92
CA LYS A 21 -20.21 -6.61 -10.15
C LYS A 21 -20.52 -5.36 -10.97
N GLN A 22 -21.38 -5.48 -11.99
CA GLN A 22 -21.68 -4.37 -12.89
C GLN A 22 -22.86 -3.51 -12.42
N ALA A 23 -23.73 -4.07 -11.57
CA ALA A 23 -24.95 -3.38 -11.15
C ALA A 23 -24.83 -2.62 -9.83
N TRP A 24 -23.74 -2.81 -9.10
CA TRP A 24 -23.63 -2.36 -7.71
C TRP A 24 -22.59 -1.28 -7.47
N GLY A 25 -21.64 -1.08 -8.36
CA GLY A 25 -20.64 -0.05 -8.21
C GLY A 25 -21.00 1.20 -8.99
N ASP A 26 -21.10 2.33 -8.34
CA ASP A 26 -21.29 3.64 -8.96
C ASP A 26 -19.99 4.45 -8.79
N GLU A 27 -19.41 4.85 -9.92
CA GLU A 27 -18.17 5.66 -9.92
C GLU A 27 -18.43 7.11 -9.51
N THR A 28 -19.68 7.57 -9.55
CA THR A 28 -20.07 8.95 -9.27
C THR A 28 -20.48 9.19 -7.82
N VAL A 29 -20.64 8.13 -7.03
CA VAL A 29 -21.06 8.19 -5.62
C VAL A 29 -19.93 7.62 -4.77
N ASP A 30 -19.58 8.33 -3.69
CA ASP A 30 -18.65 7.81 -2.70
C ASP A 30 -19.21 6.56 -1.99
N GLY A 31 -18.27 5.72 -1.54
CA GLY A 31 -18.64 4.43 -0.97
C GLY A 31 -19.47 4.53 0.30
N ARG A 32 -19.22 5.51 1.17
CA ARG A 32 -19.96 5.68 2.42
C ARG A 32 -21.42 6.06 2.14
N THR A 33 -21.65 7.05 1.28
CA THR A 33 -23.00 7.44 0.85
C THR A 33 -23.75 6.28 0.20
N TRP A 34 -23.05 5.47 -0.61
CA TRP A 34 -23.65 4.30 -1.25
C TRP A 34 -24.03 3.21 -0.24
N LEU A 35 -23.19 2.96 0.77
CA LEU A 35 -23.44 1.98 1.84
C LEU A 35 -24.60 2.42 2.74
N GLN A 36 -24.71 3.69 3.11
CA GLN A 36 -25.78 4.22 3.98
C GLN A 36 -27.19 3.96 3.44
N ARG A 37 -27.36 3.90 2.13
CA ARG A 37 -28.62 3.54 1.50
C ARG A 37 -29.02 2.08 1.71
N ARG A 38 -28.07 1.20 2.10
CA ARG A 38 -28.22 -0.27 2.06
C ARG A 38 -27.94 -0.96 3.39
N PHE A 39 -27.15 -0.38 4.24
CA PHE A 39 -26.67 -0.99 5.48
C PHE A 39 -26.99 -0.12 6.69
N SER A 40 -26.88 -0.70 7.89
CA SER A 40 -26.96 0.04 9.14
C SER A 40 -25.67 0.82 9.40
N ASP A 41 -25.75 1.87 10.22
CA ASP A 41 -24.58 2.69 10.54
C ASP A 41 -23.51 1.88 11.32
N GLU A 42 -23.94 1.02 12.22
CA GLU A 42 -23.05 0.13 12.98
C GLU A 42 -22.28 -0.85 12.08
N PHE A 43 -22.95 -1.35 11.04
CA PHE A 43 -22.27 -2.22 10.07
C PHE A 43 -21.31 -1.44 9.18
N ILE A 44 -21.65 -0.21 8.81
CA ILE A 44 -20.79 0.68 8.04
C ILE A 44 -19.54 1.05 8.85
N ASP A 45 -19.67 1.36 10.13
CA ASP A 45 -18.56 1.67 11.00
C ASP A 45 -17.59 0.48 11.17
N PHE A 46 -18.12 -0.75 11.23
CA PHE A 46 -17.31 -1.96 11.18
C PHE A 46 -16.55 -2.09 9.84
N LEU A 47 -17.22 -1.85 8.73
CA LEU A 47 -16.59 -1.90 7.40
C LEU A 47 -15.59 -0.77 7.19
N ASP A 48 -15.83 0.43 7.74
CA ASP A 48 -14.87 1.55 7.71
C ASP A 48 -13.60 1.21 8.52
N ALA A 49 -13.73 0.56 9.68
CA ALA A 49 -12.58 0.07 10.45
C ALA A 49 -11.76 -0.95 9.64
N PHE A 50 -12.44 -1.85 8.93
CA PHE A 50 -11.79 -2.79 8.02
C PHE A 50 -11.04 -2.07 6.89
N SER A 51 -11.67 -1.09 6.25
CA SER A 51 -11.05 -0.31 5.18
C SER A 51 -9.84 0.48 5.67
N ASN A 52 -9.97 1.12 6.83
CA ASN A 52 -8.87 1.82 7.49
C ASN A 52 -7.68 0.88 7.74
N PHE A 53 -7.93 -0.27 8.34
CA PHE A 53 -6.88 -1.26 8.62
C PHE A 53 -6.26 -1.84 7.34
N ALA A 54 -7.07 -2.23 6.38
CA ALA A 54 -6.62 -2.99 5.22
C ALA A 54 -6.02 -2.11 4.12
N VAL A 55 -6.56 -0.89 3.90
CA VAL A 55 -6.22 -0.10 2.72
C VAL A 55 -5.87 1.36 3.00
N SER A 56 -5.86 1.78 4.27
CA SER A 56 -5.57 3.17 4.70
C SER A 56 -6.44 4.21 4.01
N LEU A 57 -7.69 3.88 3.75
CA LEU A 57 -8.69 4.76 3.17
C LEU A 57 -10.03 4.54 3.87
N ARG A 58 -10.79 5.60 4.01
CA ARG A 58 -12.20 5.53 4.43
C ARG A 58 -13.08 5.39 3.21
N PHE A 59 -14.28 4.90 3.41
CA PHE A 59 -15.22 4.71 2.29
C PHE A 59 -15.74 5.99 1.66
N ASP A 60 -15.68 7.12 2.35
CA ASP A 60 -15.98 8.44 1.80
C ASP A 60 -14.88 8.95 0.83
N GLN A 61 -13.70 8.32 0.82
CA GLN A 61 -12.56 8.68 0.01
C GLN A 61 -12.42 7.85 -1.28
N MET A 62 -13.34 6.94 -1.54
CA MET A 62 -13.28 6.09 -2.71
C MET A 62 -14.67 5.91 -3.35
N PRO A 63 -14.78 5.66 -4.66
CA PRO A 63 -16.06 5.41 -5.31
C PRO A 63 -16.68 4.10 -4.84
N ALA A 64 -18.00 4.02 -4.91
CA ALA A 64 -18.75 2.83 -4.50
C ALA A 64 -18.33 1.56 -5.25
N SER A 65 -17.96 1.67 -6.52
CA SER A 65 -17.43 0.54 -7.31
C SER A 65 -16.18 -0.07 -6.67
N THR A 66 -15.28 0.77 -6.16
CA THR A 66 -14.07 0.33 -5.45
C THR A 66 -14.42 -0.38 -4.13
N VAL A 67 -15.34 0.20 -3.33
CA VAL A 67 -15.81 -0.43 -2.08
C VAL A 67 -16.40 -1.81 -2.34
N VAL A 68 -17.31 -1.93 -3.31
CA VAL A 68 -17.90 -3.21 -3.69
C VAL A 68 -16.83 -4.23 -4.04
N ARG A 69 -15.82 -3.83 -4.81
CA ARG A 69 -14.74 -4.71 -5.24
C ARG A 69 -13.84 -5.16 -4.09
N ILE A 70 -13.48 -4.24 -3.18
CA ILE A 70 -12.71 -4.56 -1.98
C ILE A 70 -13.44 -5.62 -1.16
N LEU A 71 -14.71 -5.37 -0.87
CA LEU A 71 -15.51 -6.29 -0.07
C LEU A 71 -15.69 -7.64 -0.76
N GLN A 72 -16.00 -7.66 -2.05
CA GLN A 72 -16.10 -8.91 -2.80
C GLN A 72 -14.79 -9.69 -2.81
N ASN A 73 -13.66 -9.04 -3.08
CA ASN A 73 -12.36 -9.71 -3.09
C ASN A 73 -11.98 -10.24 -1.70
N SER A 74 -12.25 -9.48 -0.63
CA SER A 74 -11.97 -9.91 0.73
C SER A 74 -12.77 -11.15 1.18
N PHE A 75 -13.97 -11.34 0.64
CA PHE A 75 -14.84 -12.47 0.99
C PHE A 75 -14.70 -13.66 0.05
N TRP A 76 -14.31 -13.43 -1.23
CA TRP A 76 -14.27 -14.47 -2.26
C TRP A 76 -12.85 -14.90 -2.65
N SER A 77 -11.82 -14.17 -2.21
CA SER A 77 -10.44 -14.64 -2.33
C SER A 77 -10.17 -15.76 -1.32
N ASP A 78 -9.10 -16.49 -1.53
CA ASP A 78 -8.58 -17.37 -0.49
C ASP A 78 -8.34 -16.56 0.79
N ARG A 79 -8.47 -17.24 1.93
CA ARG A 79 -8.30 -16.59 3.23
C ARG A 79 -6.95 -15.88 3.29
N PRO A 80 -6.88 -14.65 3.82
CA PRO A 80 -5.62 -13.99 4.02
C PRO A 80 -4.69 -14.86 4.86
N HIS A 81 -3.47 -15.04 4.40
CA HIS A 81 -2.45 -15.82 5.10
C HIS A 81 -1.26 -14.93 5.45
N ILE A 82 -0.60 -15.26 6.54
CA ILE A 82 0.67 -14.66 6.90
C ILE A 82 1.78 -15.52 6.28
N PRO A 83 2.65 -14.96 5.42
CA PRO A 83 3.75 -15.70 4.85
C PRO A 83 4.68 -16.22 5.96
N LYS A 84 5.19 -17.43 5.81
CA LYS A 84 6.19 -17.97 6.73
C LYS A 84 7.42 -17.04 6.81
N GLY A 85 7.81 -16.64 7.99
CA GLY A 85 8.85 -15.63 8.21
C GLY A 85 8.39 -14.19 7.92
N GLY A 86 7.06 -13.96 7.80
CA GLY A 86 6.47 -12.65 7.54
C GLY A 86 6.86 -12.07 6.17
N CYS A 87 6.76 -10.76 6.03
CA CYS A 87 7.16 -10.05 4.81
C CYS A 87 8.64 -10.27 4.45
N LYS A 88 9.50 -10.49 5.45
CA LYS A 88 10.92 -10.80 5.21
C LYS A 88 11.10 -12.08 4.41
N GLY A 89 10.33 -13.13 4.70
CA GLY A 89 10.39 -14.39 3.97
C GLY A 89 10.08 -14.21 2.48
N VAL A 90 9.07 -13.40 2.15
CA VAL A 90 8.73 -13.06 0.76
C VAL A 90 9.87 -12.30 0.08
N ILE A 91 10.42 -11.29 0.75
CA ILE A 91 11.52 -10.47 0.21
C ILE A 91 12.78 -11.32 -0.01
N ASP A 92 13.11 -12.20 0.92
CA ASP A 92 14.27 -13.07 0.78
C ASP A 92 14.12 -14.05 -0.38
N GLY A 93 12.92 -14.61 -0.59
CA GLY A 93 12.59 -15.43 -1.77
C GLY A 93 12.79 -14.67 -3.08
N LEU A 94 12.19 -13.49 -3.21
CA LEU A 94 12.34 -12.65 -4.40
C LEU A 94 13.81 -12.26 -4.65
N ARG A 95 14.58 -12.00 -3.60
CA ARG A 95 16.02 -11.70 -3.74
C ARG A 95 16.85 -12.90 -4.20
N ALA A 96 16.47 -14.11 -3.79
CA ALA A 96 17.10 -15.33 -4.28
C ALA A 96 16.84 -15.48 -5.79
N ASP A 97 15.58 -15.36 -6.21
CA ASP A 97 15.20 -15.44 -7.64
C ASP A 97 15.92 -14.39 -8.50
N LEU A 98 16.03 -13.15 -8.00
CA LEU A 98 16.76 -12.09 -8.70
C LEU A 98 18.24 -12.46 -8.91
N ARG A 99 18.90 -13.03 -7.89
CA ARG A 99 20.30 -13.45 -7.98
C ARG A 99 20.49 -14.60 -8.96
N GLU A 100 19.62 -15.60 -8.91
CA GLU A 100 19.64 -16.74 -9.82
C GLU A 100 19.49 -16.33 -11.29
N ASN A 101 18.71 -15.27 -11.53
CA ASN A 101 18.52 -14.66 -12.85
C ASN A 101 19.56 -13.58 -13.19
N GLY A 102 20.65 -13.46 -12.44
CA GLY A 102 21.77 -12.54 -12.72
C GLY A 102 21.51 -11.07 -12.42
N ALA A 103 20.39 -10.75 -11.78
CA ALA A 103 20.09 -9.39 -11.39
C ALA A 103 20.99 -8.90 -10.24
N ARG A 104 21.33 -7.61 -10.26
CA ARG A 104 22.15 -6.97 -9.23
C ARG A 104 21.28 -6.04 -8.38
N VAL A 105 21.20 -6.32 -7.09
CA VAL A 105 20.51 -5.45 -6.11
C VAL A 105 21.54 -4.59 -5.38
N LYS A 106 21.45 -3.28 -5.54
CA LYS A 106 22.30 -2.30 -4.84
C LYS A 106 21.51 -1.60 -3.74
N LEU A 107 21.74 -1.98 -2.49
CA LEU A 107 21.16 -1.30 -1.32
C LEU A 107 21.91 -0.03 -0.97
N SER A 108 21.24 0.89 -0.28
CA SER A 108 21.80 2.18 0.14
C SER A 108 22.30 3.03 -1.03
N HIS A 109 21.63 2.94 -2.17
CA HIS A 109 21.86 3.78 -3.33
C HIS A 109 20.60 4.57 -3.67
N GLU A 110 20.80 5.80 -4.10
CA GLU A 110 19.74 6.73 -4.53
C GLU A 110 19.98 7.10 -5.98
N VAL A 111 18.93 7.07 -6.79
CA VAL A 111 18.96 7.68 -8.12
C VAL A 111 18.80 9.18 -7.93
N THR A 112 19.78 9.95 -8.38
CA THR A 112 19.81 11.40 -8.21
C THR A 112 19.32 12.13 -9.44
N GLU A 113 19.59 11.58 -10.63
CA GLU A 113 19.26 12.19 -11.91
C GLU A 113 19.14 11.14 -13.01
N ILE A 114 18.33 11.40 -14.00
CA ILE A 114 18.20 10.60 -15.22
C ILE A 114 18.34 11.54 -16.40
N LEU A 115 19.33 11.30 -17.24
CA LEU A 115 19.64 12.07 -18.44
C LEU A 115 19.41 11.22 -19.68
N PRO A 116 19.11 11.81 -20.84
CA PRO A 116 19.15 11.10 -22.12
C PRO A 116 20.60 10.75 -22.49
N GLY A 117 20.77 9.61 -23.17
CA GLY A 117 22.06 9.22 -23.72
C GLY A 117 22.87 8.29 -22.86
N THR A 118 24.13 8.16 -23.21
CA THR A 118 25.06 7.17 -22.69
C THR A 118 25.99 7.78 -21.64
N ALA A 119 26.26 7.03 -20.57
CA ALA A 119 27.28 7.43 -19.60
C ALA A 119 28.65 7.52 -20.26
N GLU A 120 29.44 8.57 -19.96
CA GLU A 120 30.76 8.83 -20.59
C GLU A 120 31.73 7.64 -20.49
N GLU A 121 31.65 6.85 -19.44
CA GLU A 121 32.51 5.67 -19.23
C GLU A 121 31.99 4.40 -19.92
N SER A 122 30.84 4.46 -20.59
CA SER A 122 30.25 3.30 -21.25
C SER A 122 30.78 3.12 -22.66
N THR A 123 31.18 1.90 -23.00
CA THR A 123 31.55 1.51 -24.38
C THR A 123 30.36 1.15 -25.24
N LYS A 124 29.15 1.07 -24.67
CA LYS A 124 27.90 0.75 -25.33
C LYS A 124 26.97 1.96 -25.28
N GLU A 125 26.33 2.27 -26.38
CA GLU A 125 25.26 3.27 -26.41
C GLU A 125 24.05 2.79 -25.57
N HIS A 126 23.53 3.67 -24.77
CA HIS A 126 22.35 3.46 -23.95
C HIS A 126 21.35 4.60 -24.17
N ARG A 127 20.07 4.32 -23.91
CA ARG A 127 19.02 5.33 -24.00
C ARG A 127 19.06 6.33 -22.85
N PHE A 128 19.47 5.88 -21.68
CA PHE A 128 19.50 6.67 -20.45
C PHE A 128 20.87 6.59 -19.78
N CYS A 129 21.26 7.71 -19.18
CA CYS A 129 22.37 7.82 -18.25
C CYS A 129 21.81 8.14 -16.86
N VAL A 130 21.98 7.22 -15.92
CA VAL A 130 21.38 7.29 -14.58
C VAL A 130 22.44 7.60 -13.54
N GLY A 131 22.33 8.75 -12.89
CA GLY A 131 23.14 9.15 -11.76
C GLY A 131 22.76 8.39 -10.49
N VAL A 132 23.70 7.66 -9.91
CA VAL A 132 23.48 6.83 -8.74
C VAL A 132 24.45 7.20 -7.63
N ARG A 133 23.93 7.64 -6.51
CA ARG A 133 24.71 8.03 -5.33
C ARG A 133 24.57 7.01 -4.20
N ARG A 134 25.69 6.57 -3.67
CA ARG A 134 25.69 5.73 -2.46
C ARG A 134 25.46 6.61 -1.23
N ARG A 135 24.59 6.17 -0.33
CA ARG A 135 24.33 6.85 0.94
C ARG A 135 25.64 7.09 1.72
N GLY A 136 25.87 8.32 2.16
CA GLY A 136 27.10 8.73 2.84
C GLY A 136 28.29 9.01 1.90
N ARG A 137 28.02 9.15 0.59
CA ARG A 137 28.97 9.67 -0.39
C ARG A 137 28.36 10.87 -1.07
N ASP A 138 29.19 11.85 -1.43
CA ASP A 138 28.75 13.07 -2.13
C ASP A 138 28.73 12.87 -3.64
N GLU A 139 29.63 12.05 -4.16
CA GLU A 139 29.77 11.78 -5.59
C GLU A 139 28.76 10.74 -6.08
N ALA A 140 28.13 11.01 -7.21
CA ALA A 140 27.33 10.06 -7.95
C ALA A 140 28.20 9.33 -8.98
N SER A 141 27.93 8.05 -9.17
CA SER A 141 28.42 7.28 -10.32
C SER A 141 27.32 7.21 -11.37
N TRP A 142 27.71 7.08 -12.63
CA TRP A 142 26.78 7.01 -13.74
C TRP A 142 26.62 5.59 -14.27
N VAL A 143 25.39 5.22 -14.60
CA VAL A 143 25.04 3.89 -15.10
C VAL A 143 24.21 4.06 -16.38
N GLY A 144 24.65 3.44 -17.47
CA GLY A 144 23.87 3.35 -18.69
C GLY A 144 22.69 2.37 -18.53
N ALA A 145 21.53 2.75 -19.06
CA ALA A 145 20.34 1.92 -19.08
C ALA A 145 19.59 2.04 -20.41
N ASP A 146 19.12 0.92 -20.96
CA ASP A 146 18.33 0.89 -22.19
C ASP A 146 16.83 1.11 -21.88
N SER A 147 16.42 0.81 -20.65
CA SER A 147 15.05 1.04 -20.15
C SER A 147 15.02 1.17 -18.63
N ILE A 148 13.96 1.80 -18.12
CA ILE A 148 13.77 2.06 -16.70
C ILE A 148 12.37 1.63 -16.27
N ILE A 149 12.30 0.78 -15.23
CA ILE A 149 11.06 0.53 -14.49
C ILE A 149 11.19 1.22 -13.14
N HIS A 150 10.36 2.22 -12.91
CA HIS A 150 10.40 3.05 -11.71
C HIS A 150 9.30 2.66 -10.72
N ASN A 151 9.70 2.34 -9.48
CA ASN A 151 8.79 2.01 -8.36
C ASN A 151 8.87 3.03 -7.21
N GLY A 152 9.48 4.17 -7.41
CA GLY A 152 9.67 5.20 -6.38
C GLY A 152 8.54 6.23 -6.28
N GLY A 153 7.44 6.05 -7.04
CA GLY A 153 6.36 7.02 -7.15
C GLY A 153 6.67 8.17 -8.14
N HIS A 154 5.64 8.64 -8.83
CA HIS A 154 5.76 9.66 -9.87
C HIS A 154 6.45 10.95 -9.43
N PRO A 155 6.19 11.51 -8.22
CA PRO A 155 6.87 12.72 -7.78
C PRO A 155 8.39 12.56 -7.74
N ASN A 156 8.89 11.39 -7.34
CA ASN A 156 10.31 11.10 -7.29
C ASN A 156 10.91 10.88 -8.69
N LEU A 157 10.16 10.24 -9.59
CA LEU A 157 10.58 10.13 -10.98
C LEU A 157 10.68 11.50 -11.64
N LEU A 158 9.63 12.32 -11.55
CA LEU A 158 9.61 13.66 -12.16
C LEU A 158 10.72 14.57 -11.62
N LYS A 159 11.12 14.37 -10.38
CA LYS A 159 12.25 15.08 -9.77
C LYS A 159 13.62 14.61 -10.29
N ALA A 160 13.72 13.33 -10.65
CA ALA A 160 14.96 12.72 -11.13
C ALA A 160 15.17 12.91 -12.63
N LEU A 161 14.12 13.06 -13.41
CA LEU A 161 14.20 13.32 -14.85
C LEU A 161 14.77 14.72 -15.11
N SER A 162 15.74 14.81 -16.03
CA SER A 162 16.22 16.11 -16.52
C SER A 162 15.15 16.82 -17.34
N ASP A 163 15.35 18.12 -17.54
CA ASP A 163 14.46 18.96 -18.36
C ASP A 163 14.49 18.60 -19.85
N ASP A 164 15.43 17.75 -20.28
CA ASP A 164 15.51 17.25 -21.65
C ASP A 164 14.40 16.25 -22.00
N PHE A 165 13.70 15.73 -20.99
CA PHE A 165 12.57 14.81 -21.21
C PHE A 165 11.23 15.53 -21.24
N GLU A 166 10.49 15.33 -22.32
CA GLU A 166 9.12 15.82 -22.44
C GLU A 166 8.14 14.89 -21.74
N VAL A 167 7.78 15.23 -20.51
CA VAL A 167 6.67 14.59 -19.81
C VAL A 167 5.39 15.36 -20.07
N ALA A 168 4.33 14.69 -20.49
CA ALA A 168 3.06 15.32 -20.83
C ALA A 168 2.51 16.17 -19.66
N ASP A 169 2.04 17.38 -19.95
CA ASP A 169 1.49 18.30 -18.93
C ASP A 169 0.34 17.68 -18.16
N SER A 170 -0.49 16.87 -18.82
CA SER A 170 -1.58 16.14 -18.17
C SER A 170 -1.08 15.17 -17.08
N VAL A 171 0.08 14.52 -17.27
CA VAL A 171 0.70 13.66 -16.25
C VAL A 171 1.20 14.50 -15.09
N ARG A 172 1.89 15.60 -15.36
CA ARG A 172 2.38 16.53 -14.32
C ARG A 172 1.23 17.08 -13.48
N GLU A 173 0.14 17.49 -14.14
CA GLU A 173 -1.06 17.99 -13.46
C GLU A 173 -1.73 16.90 -12.62
N GLN A 174 -1.88 15.70 -13.15
CA GLN A 174 -2.44 14.57 -12.42
C GLN A 174 -1.60 14.22 -11.18
N VAL A 175 -0.27 14.17 -11.32
CA VAL A 175 0.65 13.94 -10.19
C VAL A 175 0.52 15.05 -9.13
N LYS A 176 0.44 16.31 -9.55
CA LYS A 176 0.27 17.45 -8.64
C LYS A 176 -1.04 17.40 -7.87
N ASN A 177 -2.11 16.94 -8.50
CA ASN A 177 -3.45 16.87 -7.92
C ASN A 177 -3.70 15.58 -7.14
N THR A 178 -2.81 14.58 -7.29
CA THR A 178 -2.93 13.32 -6.57
C THR A 178 -2.35 13.45 -5.18
N GLN A 179 -3.19 13.17 -4.19
CA GLN A 179 -2.79 13.18 -2.77
C GLN A 179 -2.63 11.75 -2.27
N ALA A 180 -1.41 11.38 -1.90
CA ALA A 180 -1.15 10.08 -1.30
C ALA A 180 -1.69 10.04 0.13
N VAL A 181 -2.26 8.91 0.52
CA VAL A 181 -2.69 8.70 1.90
C VAL A 181 -1.50 8.43 2.82
N GLY A 182 -1.67 8.75 4.08
CA GLY A 182 -0.72 8.43 5.14
C GLY A 182 -1.24 7.36 6.08
N GLY A 183 -0.33 6.80 6.86
CA GLY A 183 -0.69 5.86 7.90
C GLY A 183 0.36 5.76 9.00
N ILE A 184 -0.07 5.23 10.14
CA ILE A 184 0.76 4.95 11.30
C ILE A 184 0.50 3.51 11.71
N GLY A 185 1.57 2.74 11.90
CA GLY A 185 1.51 1.40 12.48
C GLY A 185 2.23 1.39 13.80
N PHE A 186 1.55 0.97 14.87
CA PHE A 186 2.19 0.70 16.15
C PHE A 186 2.51 -0.78 16.24
N CYS A 187 3.71 -1.10 16.72
CA CYS A 187 4.13 -2.46 16.97
C CYS A 187 4.39 -2.63 18.47
N PHE A 188 3.81 -3.69 19.04
CA PHE A 188 3.98 -4.04 20.46
C PHE A 188 4.56 -5.44 20.60
N ALA A 189 5.51 -5.59 21.51
CA ALA A 189 5.85 -6.88 22.07
C ALA A 189 4.84 -7.20 23.18
N LEU A 190 4.17 -8.34 23.10
CA LEU A 190 3.19 -8.76 24.08
C LEU A 190 3.70 -9.97 24.87
N ASP A 191 3.24 -10.10 26.10
CA ASP A 191 3.44 -11.29 26.91
C ASP A 191 2.60 -12.48 26.42
N ASP A 192 2.94 -13.69 26.83
CA ASP A 192 2.22 -14.90 26.37
C ASP A 192 0.83 -15.05 27.02
N ASP A 193 0.56 -14.43 28.16
CA ASP A 193 -0.67 -14.56 28.95
C ASP A 193 -1.76 -13.52 28.59
N ILE A 194 -1.70 -12.93 27.40
CA ILE A 194 -2.72 -11.97 26.92
C ILE A 194 -4.10 -12.63 26.75
N PRO A 195 -5.20 -11.85 26.95
CA PRO A 195 -6.57 -12.40 26.90
C PRO A 195 -7.09 -12.69 25.50
N VAL A 196 -6.35 -12.38 24.45
CA VAL A 196 -6.74 -12.59 23.05
C VAL A 196 -5.95 -13.74 22.45
N ARG A 197 -6.66 -14.67 21.77
CA ARG A 197 -6.08 -15.84 21.08
C ARG A 197 -6.61 -15.92 19.65
N SER A 198 -6.31 -14.93 18.84
CA SER A 198 -6.76 -14.88 17.43
C SER A 198 -5.61 -14.51 16.50
N SER A 199 -5.44 -15.31 15.45
CA SER A 199 -4.53 -14.99 14.33
C SER A 199 -5.18 -14.08 13.29
N GLY A 200 -6.49 -13.83 13.39
CA GLY A 200 -7.23 -12.92 12.52
C GLY A 200 -7.04 -11.46 12.90
N VAL A 201 -7.52 -10.58 12.02
CA VAL A 201 -7.58 -9.15 12.32
C VAL A 201 -8.70 -8.88 13.32
N THR A 202 -8.38 -8.18 14.41
CA THR A 202 -9.37 -7.66 15.35
C THR A 202 -9.69 -6.23 14.96
N MET A 203 -10.93 -5.98 14.55
CA MET A 203 -11.40 -4.64 14.19
C MET A 203 -11.79 -3.83 15.41
N LEU A 204 -11.54 -2.52 15.36
CA LEU A 204 -11.88 -1.55 16.39
C LEU A 204 -12.84 -0.48 15.82
N PRO A 205 -14.11 -0.85 15.55
CA PRO A 205 -15.05 0.01 14.82
C PRO A 205 -15.43 1.29 15.57
N ASN A 206 -15.24 1.34 16.88
CA ASN A 206 -15.58 2.50 17.70
C ASN A 206 -14.45 3.54 17.76
N LEU A 207 -13.33 3.29 17.09
CA LEU A 207 -12.21 4.21 17.07
C LEU A 207 -12.19 5.03 15.79
N GLU A 208 -11.94 6.32 15.96
CA GLU A 208 -11.85 7.25 14.82
C GLU A 208 -10.59 7.00 13.98
N ARG A 209 -9.49 6.58 14.63
CA ARG A 209 -8.15 6.54 14.01
C ARG A 209 -7.68 5.13 13.73
N VAL A 210 -7.67 4.30 14.74
CA VAL A 210 -7.09 2.95 14.64
C VAL A 210 -8.15 1.97 14.14
N GLY A 211 -7.93 1.38 12.97
CA GLY A 211 -8.89 0.45 12.36
C GLY A 211 -8.91 -0.92 13.02
N GLY A 212 -7.78 -1.34 13.60
CA GLY A 212 -7.67 -2.65 14.21
C GLY A 212 -6.24 -3.08 14.48
N PHE A 213 -6.09 -4.34 14.86
CA PHE A 213 -4.78 -4.97 15.06
C PHE A 213 -4.77 -6.44 14.63
N VAL A 214 -3.56 -6.97 14.43
CA VAL A 214 -3.31 -8.39 14.17
C VAL A 214 -2.17 -8.86 15.07
N ILE A 215 -2.23 -10.12 15.50
CA ILE A 215 -1.15 -10.79 16.26
C ILE A 215 -0.62 -11.94 15.40
N PRO A 216 0.32 -11.65 14.46
CA PRO A 216 0.76 -12.62 13.46
C PRO A 216 1.48 -13.83 14.04
N THR A 217 2.02 -13.71 15.25
CA THR A 217 2.70 -14.81 15.96
C THR A 217 1.81 -15.97 16.33
N PHE A 218 0.49 -15.79 16.35
CA PHE A 218 -0.44 -16.93 16.47
C PHE A 218 -0.50 -17.81 15.22
N SER A 219 -0.11 -17.27 14.06
CA SER A 219 0.04 -18.04 12.83
C SER A 219 1.46 -18.52 12.59
N ASP A 220 2.44 -17.69 12.91
CA ASP A 220 3.87 -18.00 12.78
C ASP A 220 4.63 -17.55 14.05
N PRO A 221 4.84 -18.46 15.01
CA PRO A 221 5.56 -18.14 16.25
C PRO A 221 6.99 -17.65 16.04
N THR A 222 7.59 -17.90 14.89
CA THR A 222 8.97 -17.47 14.59
C THR A 222 9.12 -15.95 14.39
N LEU A 223 8.00 -15.21 14.38
CA LEU A 223 7.98 -13.76 14.24
C LEU A 223 8.24 -12.99 15.55
N ALA A 224 8.37 -13.69 16.67
CA ALA A 224 8.77 -13.12 17.95
C ALA A 224 9.68 -14.10 18.73
N PRO A 225 10.41 -13.65 19.74
CA PRO A 225 11.11 -14.53 20.69
C PRO A 225 10.14 -15.46 21.41
N GLU A 226 10.66 -16.58 21.92
CA GLU A 226 9.90 -17.53 22.72
C GLU A 226 9.24 -16.84 23.93
N GLY A 227 7.97 -17.13 24.19
CA GLY A 227 7.18 -16.53 25.27
C GLY A 227 6.72 -15.08 25.00
N LYS A 228 6.86 -14.61 23.76
CA LYS A 228 6.39 -13.28 23.36
C LYS A 228 5.53 -13.35 22.11
N HIS A 229 4.65 -12.36 21.97
CA HIS A 229 3.87 -12.14 20.76
C HIS A 229 4.15 -10.78 20.13
N LEU A 230 3.94 -10.66 18.85
CA LEU A 230 4.00 -9.40 18.09
C LEU A 230 2.57 -8.96 17.80
N MET A 231 2.19 -7.75 18.22
CA MET A 231 0.97 -7.09 17.77
C MET A 231 1.33 -5.94 16.82
N ILE A 232 0.59 -5.86 15.71
CA ILE A 232 0.71 -4.79 14.72
C ILE A 232 -0.65 -4.14 14.56
N THR A 233 -0.70 -2.81 14.69
CA THR A 233 -1.90 -2.00 14.47
C THR A 233 -1.78 -1.21 13.18
N HIS A 234 -2.89 -0.64 12.73
CA HIS A 234 -2.87 0.33 11.64
C HIS A 234 -3.84 1.47 11.89
N GLN A 235 -3.36 2.69 11.61
CA GLN A 235 -4.10 3.94 11.72
C GLN A 235 -3.99 4.73 10.42
N PHE A 236 -5.12 5.18 9.93
CA PHE A 236 -5.20 6.16 8.85
C PHE A 236 -4.82 7.56 9.34
N VAL A 237 -4.12 8.33 8.50
CA VAL A 237 -3.75 9.72 8.76
C VAL A 237 -4.33 10.59 7.65
N PRO A 238 -5.43 11.32 7.90
CA PRO A 238 -6.11 12.06 6.84
C PRO A 238 -5.29 13.25 6.34
N ASP A 239 -4.81 14.11 7.23
CA ASP A 239 -4.20 15.38 6.82
C ASP A 239 -3.38 16.07 7.94
N ALA A 240 -3.29 15.48 9.09
CA ALA A 240 -2.74 16.13 10.26
C ALA A 240 -1.22 15.99 10.41
N SER A 241 -0.63 16.71 11.33
CA SER A 241 0.72 16.45 11.78
C SER A 241 0.85 15.00 12.27
N VAL A 242 1.64 14.20 11.59
CA VAL A 242 1.90 12.80 11.95
C VAL A 242 2.24 12.68 13.44
N LYS A 243 3.00 13.63 13.99
CA LYS A 243 3.39 13.62 15.40
C LYS A 243 2.19 13.69 16.36
N SER A 244 1.22 14.57 16.11
CA SER A 244 0.02 14.68 16.96
C SER A 244 -0.90 13.47 16.79
N GLU A 245 -0.98 12.92 15.59
CA GLU A 245 -1.78 11.73 15.33
C GLU A 245 -1.17 10.46 15.97
N ILE A 246 0.15 10.35 16.10
CA ILE A 246 0.79 9.28 16.87
C ILE A 246 0.33 9.32 18.35
N SER A 247 0.33 10.50 18.98
CA SER A 247 -0.10 10.61 20.38
C SER A 247 -1.55 10.18 20.56
N LYS A 248 -2.44 10.69 19.72
CA LYS A 248 -3.88 10.37 19.78
C LYS A 248 -4.16 8.89 19.47
N GLY A 249 -3.50 8.32 18.47
CA GLY A 249 -3.66 6.89 18.18
C GLY A 249 -3.16 5.98 19.30
N ARG A 250 -2.13 6.41 20.00
CA ARG A 250 -1.64 5.70 21.20
C ARG A 250 -2.66 5.79 22.32
N GLU A 251 -3.27 6.95 22.58
CA GLU A 251 -4.35 7.14 23.55
C GLU A 251 -5.54 6.23 23.20
N ASP A 252 -6.01 6.28 21.96
CA ASP A 252 -7.10 5.42 21.47
C ASP A 252 -6.82 3.93 21.72
N LEU A 253 -5.59 3.45 21.51
CA LEU A 253 -5.21 2.05 21.73
C LEU A 253 -5.28 1.65 23.21
N TYR A 254 -4.69 2.43 24.10
CA TYR A 254 -4.68 2.11 25.52
C TYR A 254 -6.07 2.22 26.16
N GLU A 255 -6.92 3.14 25.70
CA GLU A 255 -8.31 3.24 26.14
C GLU A 255 -9.15 2.05 25.68
N SER A 256 -8.95 1.60 24.43
CA SER A 256 -9.78 0.54 23.83
C SER A 256 -9.27 -0.86 24.11
N ILE A 257 -8.01 -1.01 24.47
CA ILE A 257 -7.35 -2.27 24.77
C ILE A 257 -6.70 -2.18 26.17
N PRO A 258 -7.51 -2.19 27.23
CA PRO A 258 -6.99 -1.93 28.60
C PRO A 258 -5.87 -2.86 29.03
N TRP A 259 -5.90 -4.14 28.61
CA TRP A 259 -4.85 -5.11 28.92
C TRP A 259 -3.50 -4.79 28.24
N LEU A 260 -3.49 -3.89 27.24
CA LEU A 260 -2.24 -3.53 26.56
C LEU A 260 -1.26 -2.80 27.48
N ALA A 261 -1.77 -2.07 28.47
CA ALA A 261 -0.93 -1.37 29.44
C ALA A 261 -0.14 -2.33 30.35
N ASP A 262 -0.74 -3.49 30.66
CA ASP A 262 -0.14 -4.48 31.57
C ASP A 262 0.72 -5.53 30.85
N HIS A 263 0.40 -5.83 29.57
CA HIS A 263 0.97 -6.93 28.80
C HIS A 263 1.72 -6.53 27.53
N GLY A 264 1.79 -5.23 27.21
CA GLY A 264 2.35 -4.74 25.95
C GLY A 264 3.43 -3.69 26.12
N GLU A 265 4.57 -3.89 25.47
CA GLU A 265 5.64 -2.91 25.32
C GLU A 265 5.66 -2.39 23.87
N GLU A 266 5.49 -1.05 23.67
CA GLU A 266 5.63 -0.44 22.34
C GLU A 266 7.08 -0.53 21.89
N ILE A 267 7.36 -1.30 20.83
CA ILE A 267 8.70 -1.51 20.30
C ILE A 267 9.05 -0.59 19.14
N CYS A 268 8.07 -0.18 18.34
CA CYS A 268 8.28 0.81 17.30
C CYS A 268 6.97 1.40 16.79
N VAL A 269 7.10 2.58 16.16
CA VAL A 269 6.04 3.23 15.40
C VAL A 269 6.52 3.43 13.98
N HIS A 270 5.81 2.85 13.02
CA HIS A 270 6.03 3.08 11.61
C HIS A 270 5.14 4.20 11.11
N THR A 271 5.71 5.10 10.31
CA THR A 271 4.95 6.16 9.66
C THR A 271 5.23 6.18 8.17
N TYR A 272 4.20 6.38 7.37
CA TYR A 272 4.32 6.62 5.95
C TYR A 272 3.36 7.73 5.53
N HIS A 273 3.87 8.70 4.80
CA HIS A 273 3.11 9.88 4.38
C HIS A 273 3.84 10.65 3.28
N ARG A 274 3.15 11.60 2.66
CA ARG A 274 3.68 12.45 1.59
C ARG A 274 4.12 11.64 0.37
N ASN A 275 5.41 11.74 0.00
CA ASN A 275 5.98 11.07 -1.18
C ASN A 275 6.35 9.60 -0.94
N TRP A 276 6.04 9.06 0.24
CA TRP A 276 6.19 7.64 0.44
C TRP A 276 5.15 6.92 -0.40
N PRO A 277 5.55 6.03 -1.30
CA PRO A 277 4.59 5.26 -2.07
C PRO A 277 3.79 4.37 -1.13
N CYS A 278 2.58 4.78 -0.88
CA CYS A 278 1.63 4.00 -0.12
C CYS A 278 0.32 3.98 -0.88
N ASN A 279 -0.68 3.42 -0.35
CA ASN A 279 -1.98 3.21 -0.99
C ASN A 279 -2.34 4.28 -2.00
N ARG A 280 -3.26 4.22 -2.71
CA ARG A 280 -3.57 5.12 -3.78
C ARG A 280 -4.22 6.41 -3.34
N ALA A 281 -4.34 7.31 -4.26
CA ALA A 281 -5.14 8.50 -4.11
C ALA A 281 -6.61 8.19 -3.83
N PRO A 282 -7.30 9.10 -3.13
CA PRO A 282 -8.74 9.04 -2.99
C PRO A 282 -9.45 8.83 -4.33
N GLN A 283 -10.60 8.18 -4.29
CA GLN A 283 -11.48 7.95 -5.44
C GLN A 283 -10.86 7.13 -6.59
N GLY A 284 -9.83 6.33 -6.29
CA GLY A 284 -9.26 5.42 -7.26
C GLY A 284 -8.49 6.06 -8.41
N ALA A 285 -8.06 7.30 -8.23
CA ALA A 285 -7.24 8.01 -9.20
C ALA A 285 -5.82 7.41 -9.24
N GLU A 286 -5.63 6.36 -10.00
CA GLU A 286 -4.32 5.79 -10.30
C GLU A 286 -3.57 6.68 -11.29
N LEU A 287 -2.26 6.82 -11.06
CA LEU A 287 -1.37 7.51 -11.96
C LEU A 287 -1.00 6.61 -13.15
N PRO A 288 -0.69 7.17 -14.32
CA PRO A 288 -0.39 6.38 -15.50
C PRO A 288 0.90 5.59 -15.35
N MET A 289 0.93 4.39 -15.91
CA MET A 289 2.15 3.59 -16.05
C MET A 289 3.15 4.26 -17.01
N ASP A 290 2.65 4.81 -18.09
CA ASP A 290 3.41 5.56 -19.10
C ASP A 290 3.38 7.05 -18.78
N VAL A 291 4.54 7.65 -18.63
CA VAL A 291 4.70 9.08 -18.38
C VAL A 291 4.99 9.89 -19.63
N GLY A 292 4.92 9.27 -20.81
CA GLY A 292 5.21 9.88 -22.11
C GLY A 292 6.68 9.82 -22.51
N VAL A 293 7.55 9.24 -21.68
CA VAL A 293 8.97 9.04 -22.02
C VAL A 293 9.19 7.59 -22.46
N GLU A 294 9.57 7.42 -23.72
CA GLU A 294 9.80 6.09 -24.28
C GLU A 294 10.90 5.36 -23.51
N GLY A 295 10.65 4.09 -23.15
CA GLY A 295 11.57 3.27 -22.37
C GLY A 295 11.48 3.45 -20.86
N ILE A 296 10.60 4.34 -20.35
CA ILE A 296 10.31 4.48 -18.93
C ILE A 296 8.90 3.98 -18.63
N ARG A 297 8.75 3.15 -17.62
CA ARG A 297 7.45 2.71 -17.07
C ARG A 297 7.43 2.81 -15.57
N CYS A 298 6.31 3.29 -15.04
CA CYS A 298 6.06 3.33 -13.60
C CYS A 298 5.30 2.08 -13.15
N VAL A 299 5.66 1.57 -12.00
CA VAL A 299 4.97 0.50 -11.27
C VAL A 299 4.86 0.88 -9.81
N GLY A 300 4.15 0.09 -9.03
CA GLY A 300 4.05 0.31 -7.59
C GLY A 300 2.70 0.82 -7.15
N ASP A 301 2.64 1.31 -5.94
CA ASP A 301 1.38 1.57 -5.23
C ASP A 301 0.52 2.69 -5.86
N GLY A 302 1.13 3.63 -6.57
CA GLY A 302 0.43 4.67 -7.32
C GLY A 302 -0.08 4.23 -8.69
N VAL A 303 0.31 3.04 -9.17
CA VAL A 303 0.02 2.54 -10.53
C VAL A 303 -0.56 1.14 -10.44
N LYS A 304 -1.76 1.04 -9.92
CA LYS A 304 -2.48 -0.24 -9.82
C LYS A 304 -3.49 -0.37 -10.96
N GLY A 305 -3.70 -1.59 -11.42
CA GLY A 305 -4.77 -1.87 -12.38
C GLY A 305 -6.13 -1.44 -11.81
N HIS A 306 -6.98 -0.86 -12.65
CA HIS A 306 -8.29 -0.38 -12.22
C HIS A 306 -9.05 -1.44 -11.41
N GLY A 307 -9.40 -1.06 -10.19
CA GLY A 307 -10.12 -1.91 -9.24
C GLY A 307 -9.30 -2.97 -8.52
N TRP A 308 -8.00 -2.96 -8.67
CA TRP A 308 -7.09 -3.75 -7.87
C TRP A 308 -6.42 -2.89 -6.80
N MET A 309 -6.03 -3.49 -5.70
CA MET A 309 -5.47 -2.76 -4.58
C MET A 309 -4.24 -3.46 -4.03
N MET A 310 -3.41 -2.68 -3.32
CA MET A 310 -2.28 -3.16 -2.56
C MET A 310 -1.30 -4.03 -3.39
N VAL A 311 -0.69 -5.03 -2.77
CA VAL A 311 0.31 -5.90 -3.40
C VAL A 311 -0.24 -6.60 -4.64
N GLU A 312 -1.49 -7.01 -4.62
CA GLU A 312 -2.15 -7.67 -5.75
C GLU A 312 -2.30 -6.76 -6.97
N GLY A 313 -2.69 -5.50 -6.72
CA GLY A 313 -2.77 -4.48 -7.76
C GLY A 313 -1.41 -4.12 -8.34
N ILE A 314 -0.38 -4.05 -7.49
CA ILE A 314 1.00 -3.84 -7.92
C ILE A 314 1.48 -5.01 -8.78
N ALA A 315 1.33 -6.23 -8.28
CA ALA A 315 1.79 -7.43 -8.97
C ALA A 315 1.10 -7.64 -10.33
N SER A 316 -0.18 -7.28 -10.44
CA SER A 316 -0.93 -7.39 -11.71
C SER A 316 -0.41 -6.46 -12.80
N ASN A 317 0.18 -5.31 -12.43
CA ASN A 317 0.68 -4.32 -13.39
C ASN A 317 2.14 -4.52 -13.82
N VAL A 318 2.95 -5.21 -13.02
CA VAL A 318 4.36 -5.45 -13.35
C VAL A 318 4.54 -6.16 -14.70
N PRO A 319 3.79 -7.23 -15.02
CA PRO A 319 3.90 -7.88 -16.33
C PRO A 319 3.57 -6.94 -17.51
N HIS A 320 2.63 -6.02 -17.35
CA HIS A 320 2.30 -5.04 -18.38
C HIS A 320 3.47 -4.10 -18.64
N ALA A 321 4.08 -3.54 -17.59
CA ALA A 321 5.26 -2.69 -17.72
C ALA A 321 6.43 -3.42 -18.38
N VAL A 322 6.69 -4.67 -18.01
CA VAL A 322 7.75 -5.50 -18.61
C VAL A 322 7.50 -5.77 -20.08
N ASN A 323 6.27 -6.15 -20.45
CA ASN A 323 5.89 -6.42 -21.83
C ASN A 323 5.99 -5.17 -22.70
N ASP A 324 5.57 -4.01 -22.23
CA ASP A 324 5.66 -2.73 -22.94
C ASP A 324 7.12 -2.38 -23.23
N ILE A 325 7.99 -2.51 -22.22
CA ILE A 325 9.43 -2.27 -22.40
C ILE A 325 10.04 -3.29 -23.37
N ALA A 326 9.72 -4.55 -23.24
CA ALA A 326 10.23 -5.57 -24.16
C ALA A 326 9.77 -5.35 -25.60
N ALA A 327 8.60 -4.76 -25.82
CA ALA A 327 8.12 -4.40 -27.15
C ALA A 327 8.88 -3.20 -27.72
N SER A 328 9.24 -2.20 -26.91
CA SER A 328 9.98 -1.00 -27.33
C SER A 328 11.48 -1.26 -27.59
N MET A 329 12.00 -2.41 -27.20
CA MET A 329 13.40 -2.82 -27.42
C MET A 329 13.61 -3.63 -28.72
N ARG A 330 12.51 -3.98 -29.42
CA ARG A 330 12.54 -4.70 -30.70
C ARG A 330 12.50 -3.75 -31.89
#